data_1b3a36a08b8e539fa8a15946c0e72239
#
_entry.id   1b3a36a08b8e539fa8a15946c0e72239
#
_cell.length_a   1.000
_cell.length_b   1.000
_cell.length_c   1.000
_cell.angle_alpha   90.00
_cell.angle_beta   90.00
_cell.angle_gamma   90.00
#
_symmetry.space_group_name_H-M   'P 1'
#
loop_
_entity.id
_entity.type
_entity.pdbx_description
1 polymer ?
#
loop_
_entity_poly.entity_id
_entity_poly.type
_entity_poly.pdbx_seq_one_letter_code
_entity_poly.pdbx_strand_id
1 'polypeptide(L)'
;MMQQMVTDSNQVVALFGPEKEGLKLPTEEAIKNLLKAVKSEKLTPYVDKVSNEPLMKEAPKGGKIISEKKDDIFGTTMLTLSNGVKVIIKKTDFKADEIRMKGVSMGGSSLFPDSEIININGLDAVALGGLGNFSAIELEKVLAGKKASVNYGIGDKTEAVTGSCSPKDFETMMQLTYLTFTAPRRDDNAFCLLYTS
;
A
#
# COMPACT_ATOMS: atom_id res chain seq x y z
N MET A 1 -23.02 13.04 17.15
CA MET A 1 -21.90 12.53 17.96
C MET A 1 -20.71 13.50 17.95
N MET A 2 -20.06 13.86 16.83
CA MET A 2 -18.95 14.82 16.83
C MET A 2 -19.32 16.20 17.38
N GLN A 3 -20.49 16.76 17.04
CA GLN A 3 -20.96 18.06 17.53
C GLN A 3 -21.16 18.11 19.06
N GLN A 4 -21.30 16.96 19.72
CA GLN A 4 -21.40 16.86 21.17
C GLN A 4 -20.03 16.73 21.86
N MET A 5 -18.98 16.38 21.12
CA MET A 5 -17.63 16.21 21.64
C MET A 5 -16.79 17.49 21.56
N VAL A 6 -17.10 18.37 20.62
CA VAL A 6 -16.41 19.65 20.46
C VAL A 6 -17.33 20.77 20.95
N THR A 7 -17.13 21.21 22.18
CA THR A 7 -17.90 22.28 22.82
C THR A 7 -17.02 23.51 22.99
N ASP A 8 -17.62 24.69 23.11
CA ASP A 8 -16.90 25.94 23.36
C ASP A 8 -16.35 26.07 24.79
N SER A 9 -16.83 25.19 25.68
CA SER A 9 -16.33 25.06 27.03
C SER A 9 -15.34 23.87 27.09
N ASN A 10 -14.35 23.99 27.97
CA ASN A 10 -13.33 22.94 28.18
C ASN A 10 -12.42 22.65 26.97
N GLN A 11 -12.10 23.67 26.19
CA GLN A 11 -11.08 23.60 25.15
C GLN A 11 -9.72 24.07 25.68
N VAL A 12 -8.69 23.26 25.41
CA VAL A 12 -7.30 23.64 25.62
C VAL A 12 -6.63 23.67 24.25
N VAL A 13 -6.05 24.82 23.92
CA VAL A 13 -5.24 24.97 22.70
C VAL A 13 -3.78 25.02 23.11
N ALA A 14 -2.99 24.04 22.68
CA ALA A 14 -1.56 24.03 22.86
C ALA A 14 -0.88 24.27 21.52
N LEU A 15 0.03 25.24 21.48
CA LEU A 15 0.82 25.56 20.29
C LEU A 15 2.27 25.16 20.53
N PHE A 16 2.78 24.28 19.69
CA PHE A 16 4.17 23.85 19.71
C PHE A 16 4.86 24.34 18.44
N GLY A 17 6.03 24.88 18.59
CA GLY A 17 6.84 25.32 17.46
C GLY A 17 8.32 25.26 17.78
N PRO A 18 9.20 25.17 16.78
CA PRO A 18 10.64 25.20 17.00
C PRO A 18 11.06 26.59 17.51
N GLU A 19 12.04 26.63 18.41
CA GLU A 19 12.68 27.87 18.83
C GLU A 19 13.63 28.31 17.71
N LYS A 20 13.15 29.26 16.87
CA LYS A 20 13.91 29.74 15.72
C LYS A 20 13.90 31.26 15.70
N GLU A 21 15.08 31.84 15.47
CA GLU A 21 15.22 33.32 15.39
C GLU A 21 14.30 33.89 14.33
N GLY A 22 13.51 34.91 14.70
CA GLY A 22 12.53 35.58 13.84
C GLY A 22 11.15 34.88 13.79
N LEU A 23 10.97 33.71 14.36
CA LEU A 23 9.66 33.06 14.46
C LEU A 23 8.87 33.63 15.63
N LYS A 24 7.78 34.35 15.32
CA LYS A 24 6.84 34.83 16.33
C LYS A 24 5.64 33.88 16.35
N LEU A 25 5.44 33.22 17.46
CA LEU A 25 4.22 32.42 17.67
C LEU A 25 3.02 33.35 17.81
N PRO A 26 1.84 32.98 17.30
CA PRO A 26 0.63 33.79 17.42
C PRO A 26 0.25 33.99 18.89
N THR A 27 -0.29 35.13 19.20
CA THR A 27 -0.78 35.46 20.53
C THR A 27 -2.08 34.70 20.84
N GLU A 28 -2.42 34.55 22.11
CA GLU A 28 -3.70 33.95 22.54
C GLU A 28 -4.90 34.64 21.87
N GLU A 29 -4.87 35.96 21.78
CA GLU A 29 -5.93 36.74 21.14
C GLU A 29 -6.04 36.45 19.63
N ALA A 30 -4.92 36.33 18.93
CA ALA A 30 -4.88 35.95 17.53
C ALA A 30 -5.49 34.54 17.29
N ILE A 31 -5.17 33.59 18.17
CA ILE A 31 -5.74 32.22 18.11
C ILE A 31 -7.27 32.24 18.38
N LYS A 32 -7.72 33.01 19.39
CA LYS A 32 -9.15 33.13 19.67
C LYS A 32 -9.91 33.76 18.51
N ASN A 33 -9.34 34.77 17.86
CA ASN A 33 -9.94 35.40 16.69
C ASN A 33 -9.99 34.46 15.50
N LEU A 34 -8.93 33.69 15.26
CA LEU A 34 -8.89 32.63 14.22
C LEU A 34 -9.98 31.59 14.43
N LEU A 35 -10.12 31.07 15.66
CA LEU A 35 -11.16 30.10 15.98
C LEU A 35 -12.58 30.64 15.78
N LYS A 36 -12.82 31.90 16.11
CA LYS A 36 -14.10 32.59 15.81
C LYS A 36 -14.34 32.71 14.31
N ALA A 37 -13.32 33.12 13.54
CA ALA A 37 -13.41 33.27 12.10
C ALA A 37 -13.75 31.93 11.42
N VAL A 38 -13.04 30.83 11.78
CA VAL A 38 -13.29 29.48 11.23
C VAL A 38 -14.69 28.99 11.55
N LYS A 39 -15.24 29.28 12.75
CA LYS A 39 -16.62 28.91 13.10
C LYS A 39 -17.67 29.64 12.26
N SER A 40 -17.38 30.85 11.81
CA SER A 40 -18.28 31.63 10.95
C SER A 40 -18.12 31.32 9.46
N GLU A 41 -17.05 30.60 9.09
CA GLU A 41 -16.75 30.28 7.71
C GLU A 41 -17.74 29.22 7.18
N LYS A 42 -18.31 29.48 6.02
CA LYS A 42 -19.19 28.53 5.34
C LYS A 42 -18.34 27.49 4.62
N LEU A 43 -18.05 26.40 5.31
CA LEU A 43 -17.28 25.30 4.74
C LEU A 43 -18.12 24.50 3.76
N THR A 44 -17.56 24.19 2.60
CA THR A 44 -18.13 23.18 1.70
C THR A 44 -17.81 21.80 2.26
N PRO A 45 -18.80 20.89 2.33
CA PRO A 45 -18.55 19.52 2.78
C PRO A 45 -17.44 18.87 1.92
N TYR A 46 -16.56 18.13 2.59
CA TYR A 46 -15.61 17.32 1.87
C TYR A 46 -16.34 16.27 1.04
N VAL A 47 -16.12 16.29 -0.27
CA VAL A 47 -16.63 15.29 -1.19
C VAL A 47 -15.54 14.25 -1.37
N ASP A 48 -15.75 13.08 -0.79
CA ASP A 48 -14.82 11.98 -0.97
C ASP A 48 -14.92 11.46 -2.42
N LYS A 49 -13.91 11.76 -3.21
CA LYS A 49 -13.77 11.25 -4.59
C LYS A 49 -13.20 9.83 -4.54
N VAL A 50 -13.92 8.90 -3.90
CA VAL A 50 -13.57 7.48 -4.03
C VAL A 50 -13.83 7.08 -5.47
N SER A 51 -12.79 6.65 -6.16
CA SER A 51 -12.95 6.07 -7.48
C SER A 51 -13.70 4.75 -7.34
N ASN A 52 -14.82 4.62 -8.03
CA ASN A 52 -15.53 3.35 -8.17
C ASN A 52 -14.93 2.48 -9.29
N GLU A 53 -13.78 2.89 -9.83
CA GLU A 53 -13.09 2.11 -10.84
C GLU A 53 -12.55 0.80 -10.24
N PRO A 54 -12.63 -0.31 -10.97
CA PRO A 54 -12.00 -1.55 -10.56
C PRO A 54 -10.48 -1.39 -10.57
N LEU A 55 -9.78 -2.13 -9.70
CA LEU A 55 -8.31 -2.13 -9.65
C LEU A 55 -7.71 -2.44 -11.03
N MET A 56 -8.34 -3.31 -11.78
CA MET A 56 -7.98 -3.65 -13.15
C MET A 56 -9.22 -3.62 -14.03
N LYS A 57 -9.14 -2.93 -15.17
CA LYS A 57 -10.23 -2.86 -16.15
C LYS A 57 -10.41 -4.17 -16.91
N GLU A 58 -9.30 -4.85 -17.17
CA GLU A 58 -9.26 -6.11 -17.89
C GLU A 58 -8.40 -7.12 -17.15
N ALA A 59 -8.86 -8.35 -17.06
CA ALA A 59 -8.05 -9.43 -16.53
C ALA A 59 -6.89 -9.77 -17.49
N PRO A 60 -5.68 -10.04 -16.99
CA PRO A 60 -4.59 -10.47 -17.84
C PRO A 60 -4.91 -11.82 -18.49
N LYS A 61 -4.37 -12.03 -19.68
CA LYS A 61 -4.55 -13.31 -20.35
C LYS A 61 -3.92 -14.44 -19.53
N GLY A 62 -4.76 -15.36 -19.08
CA GLY A 62 -4.33 -16.48 -18.24
C GLY A 62 -3.35 -17.42 -18.95
N GLY A 63 -2.40 -17.94 -18.19
CA GLY A 63 -1.56 -19.05 -18.63
C GLY A 63 -2.30 -20.39 -18.52
N LYS A 64 -1.69 -21.48 -19.05
CA LYS A 64 -2.20 -22.85 -18.95
C LYS A 64 -1.40 -23.61 -17.90
N ILE A 65 -2.06 -24.52 -17.17
CA ILE A 65 -1.38 -25.51 -16.34
C ILE A 65 -0.93 -26.62 -17.28
N ILE A 66 0.37 -26.88 -17.33
CA ILE A 66 0.96 -27.93 -18.18
C ILE A 66 1.36 -29.19 -17.42
N SER A 67 1.45 -29.10 -16.08
CA SER A 67 1.75 -30.23 -15.22
C SER A 67 1.14 -30.02 -13.83
N GLU A 68 0.63 -31.11 -13.26
CA GLU A 68 0.18 -31.18 -11.86
C GLU A 68 0.82 -32.39 -11.21
N LYS A 69 1.44 -32.21 -10.04
CA LYS A 69 2.03 -33.30 -9.23
C LYS A 69 1.60 -33.13 -7.79
N LYS A 70 1.14 -34.24 -7.19
CA LYS A 70 0.85 -34.29 -5.74
C LYS A 70 2.06 -34.85 -5.01
N ASP A 71 2.32 -34.31 -3.85
CA ASP A 71 3.33 -34.81 -2.91
C ASP A 71 2.61 -35.18 -1.61
N ASP A 72 2.51 -36.46 -1.37
CA ASP A 72 1.79 -36.98 -0.22
C ASP A 72 2.60 -36.80 1.10
N ILE A 73 3.93 -36.71 1.00
CA ILE A 73 4.79 -36.50 2.18
C ILE A 73 4.53 -35.14 2.80
N PHE A 74 4.49 -34.09 1.97
CA PHE A 74 4.27 -32.72 2.43
C PHE A 74 2.80 -32.29 2.32
N GLY A 75 1.94 -33.09 1.73
CA GLY A 75 0.52 -32.79 1.49
C GLY A 75 0.38 -31.54 0.57
N THR A 76 1.21 -31.47 -0.46
CA THR A 76 1.22 -30.32 -1.38
C THR A 76 0.81 -30.73 -2.79
N THR A 77 0.31 -29.77 -3.55
CA THR A 77 0.10 -29.89 -5.00
C THR A 77 0.99 -28.90 -5.71
N MET A 78 1.86 -29.39 -6.59
CA MET A 78 2.73 -28.57 -7.42
C MET A 78 2.16 -28.47 -8.83
N LEU A 79 1.89 -27.24 -9.27
CA LEU A 79 1.48 -26.90 -10.62
C LEU A 79 2.66 -26.29 -11.38
N THR A 80 2.81 -26.66 -12.64
CA THR A 80 3.72 -25.93 -13.56
C THR A 80 2.87 -25.20 -14.59
N LEU A 81 3.09 -23.91 -14.72
CA LEU A 81 2.39 -23.07 -15.69
C LEU A 81 3.13 -23.01 -17.03
N SER A 82 2.41 -22.67 -18.09
CA SER A 82 2.97 -22.59 -19.45
C SER A 82 4.13 -21.59 -19.64
N ASN A 83 4.27 -20.64 -18.72
CA ASN A 83 5.40 -19.70 -18.65
C ASN A 83 6.57 -20.17 -17.78
N GLY A 84 6.52 -21.42 -17.28
CA GLY A 84 7.57 -22.01 -16.45
C GLY A 84 7.43 -21.75 -14.95
N VAL A 85 6.49 -20.92 -14.52
CA VAL A 85 6.27 -20.66 -13.10
C VAL A 85 5.77 -21.94 -12.40
N LYS A 86 6.37 -22.25 -11.26
CA LYS A 86 5.94 -23.34 -10.37
C LYS A 86 5.10 -22.76 -9.24
N VAL A 87 3.91 -23.30 -9.06
CA VAL A 87 3.00 -22.93 -7.98
C VAL A 87 2.84 -24.12 -7.04
N ILE A 88 3.19 -23.96 -5.79
CA ILE A 88 3.05 -24.99 -4.75
C ILE A 88 1.88 -24.59 -3.85
N ILE A 89 0.88 -25.43 -3.79
CA ILE A 89 -0.32 -25.20 -3.00
C ILE A 89 -0.33 -26.20 -1.84
N LYS A 90 -0.52 -25.67 -0.62
CA LYS A 90 -0.73 -26.45 0.58
C LYS A 90 -1.99 -25.98 1.30
N LYS A 91 -2.96 -26.88 1.43
CA LYS A 91 -4.12 -26.63 2.30
C LYS A 91 -3.74 -26.91 3.74
N THR A 92 -4.06 -25.98 4.63
CA THR A 92 -3.83 -26.11 6.07
C THR A 92 -5.12 -25.77 6.83
N ASP A 93 -5.21 -26.20 8.06
CA ASP A 93 -6.31 -25.94 8.99
C ASP A 93 -5.95 -24.96 10.12
N PHE A 94 -4.76 -24.34 10.04
CA PHE A 94 -4.28 -23.40 11.07
C PHE A 94 -5.16 -22.18 11.20
N LYS A 95 -5.69 -21.68 10.07
CA LYS A 95 -6.57 -20.53 10.04
C LYS A 95 -7.50 -20.59 8.82
N ALA A 96 -8.80 -20.67 9.08
CA ALA A 96 -9.80 -20.91 8.03
C ALA A 96 -10.06 -19.71 7.12
N ASP A 97 -9.76 -18.49 7.60
CA ASP A 97 -10.08 -17.21 6.93
C ASP A 97 -8.85 -16.50 6.35
N GLU A 98 -7.73 -17.19 6.19
CA GLU A 98 -6.49 -16.62 5.67
C GLU A 98 -5.88 -17.45 4.55
N ILE A 99 -5.47 -16.78 3.48
CA ILE A 99 -4.59 -17.31 2.44
C ILE A 99 -3.29 -16.52 2.50
N ARG A 100 -2.17 -17.23 2.55
CA ARG A 100 -0.83 -16.65 2.47
C ARG A 100 -0.16 -17.05 1.16
N MET A 101 0.49 -16.08 0.54
CA MET A 101 1.26 -16.25 -0.67
C MET A 101 2.71 -15.84 -0.43
N LYS A 102 3.64 -16.60 -1.02
CA LYS A 102 5.03 -16.21 -1.14
C LYS A 102 5.55 -16.62 -2.52
N GLY A 103 5.99 -15.65 -3.30
CA GLY A 103 6.75 -15.86 -4.53
C GLY A 103 8.22 -15.56 -4.29
N VAL A 104 9.10 -16.34 -4.91
CA VAL A 104 10.55 -16.16 -4.84
C VAL A 104 11.15 -16.36 -6.22
N SER A 105 12.01 -15.42 -6.62
CA SER A 105 12.87 -15.52 -7.79
C SER A 105 14.33 -15.47 -7.34
N MET A 106 15.19 -16.19 -8.04
CA MET A 106 16.63 -16.11 -7.83
C MET A 106 17.19 -14.89 -8.55
N GLY A 107 18.07 -14.15 -7.92
CA GLY A 107 18.65 -12.92 -8.44
C GLY A 107 19.06 -11.98 -7.33
N GLY A 108 18.24 -11.00 -7.07
CA GLY A 108 18.46 -10.00 -6.04
C GLY A 108 19.52 -8.98 -6.41
N SER A 109 19.99 -8.22 -5.41
CA SER A 109 20.97 -7.14 -5.61
C SER A 109 22.31 -7.64 -6.18
N SER A 110 22.67 -8.92 -5.99
CA SER A 110 23.89 -9.51 -6.53
C SER A 110 23.97 -9.55 -8.08
N LEU A 111 22.87 -9.33 -8.77
CA LEU A 111 22.85 -9.24 -10.24
C LEU A 111 23.21 -7.85 -10.76
N PHE A 112 23.32 -6.86 -9.90
CA PHE A 112 23.52 -5.47 -10.26
C PHE A 112 24.91 -4.99 -9.82
N PRO A 113 25.53 -4.07 -10.55
CA PRO A 113 26.79 -3.46 -10.14
C PRO A 113 26.57 -2.54 -8.92
N ASP A 114 27.62 -2.28 -8.16
CA ASP A 114 27.60 -1.44 -6.96
C ASP A 114 27.01 -0.03 -7.21
N SER A 115 27.17 0.48 -8.43
CA SER A 115 26.59 1.78 -8.84
C SER A 115 25.06 1.81 -8.81
N GLU A 116 24.39 0.66 -8.88
CA GLU A 116 22.93 0.53 -8.90
C GLU A 116 22.33 0.23 -7.51
N ILE A 117 23.16 -0.02 -6.50
CA ILE A 117 22.70 -0.37 -5.14
C ILE A 117 21.79 0.73 -4.55
N ILE A 118 22.08 1.99 -4.84
CA ILE A 118 21.25 3.11 -4.37
C ILE A 118 19.84 3.02 -4.95
N ASN A 119 19.70 2.65 -6.22
CA ASN A 119 18.41 2.50 -6.90
C ASN A 119 17.63 1.32 -6.32
N ILE A 120 18.32 0.22 -6.00
CA ILE A 120 17.71 -0.97 -5.38
C ILE A 120 17.19 -0.64 -3.97
N ASN A 121 17.97 0.07 -3.17
CA ASN A 121 17.56 0.50 -1.83
C ASN A 121 16.42 1.53 -1.86
N GLY A 122 16.24 2.24 -2.97
CA GLY A 122 15.12 3.15 -3.20
C GLY A 122 13.81 2.48 -3.58
N LEU A 123 13.74 1.14 -3.61
CA LEU A 123 12.54 0.41 -4.02
C LEU A 123 11.30 0.74 -3.16
N ASP A 124 11.49 0.98 -1.87
CA ASP A 124 10.41 1.35 -0.96
C ASP A 124 9.74 2.67 -1.36
N ALA A 125 10.49 3.57 -2.02
CA ALA A 125 9.95 4.81 -2.55
C ALA A 125 8.90 4.59 -3.65
N VAL A 126 9.02 3.51 -4.41
CA VAL A 126 8.07 3.17 -5.49
C VAL A 126 6.68 2.89 -4.92
N ALA A 127 6.61 2.26 -3.74
CA ALA A 127 5.34 1.96 -3.08
C ALA A 127 4.53 3.22 -2.73
N LEU A 128 5.21 4.35 -2.48
CA LEU A 128 4.56 5.62 -2.15
C LEU A 128 3.79 6.25 -3.33
N GLY A 129 4.12 5.87 -4.55
CA GLY A 129 3.45 6.39 -5.76
C GLY A 129 2.06 5.81 -5.96
N GLY A 130 1.76 4.66 -5.37
CA GLY A 130 0.54 3.90 -5.63
C GLY A 130 0.68 2.88 -6.76
N LEU A 131 -0.43 2.37 -7.27
CA LEU A 131 -0.46 1.32 -8.29
C LEU A 131 -1.49 1.64 -9.39
N GLY A 132 -1.12 1.36 -10.63
CA GLY A 132 -2.00 1.57 -11.77
C GLY A 132 -2.47 3.01 -11.89
N ASN A 133 -3.77 3.22 -11.87
CA ASN A 133 -4.39 4.55 -11.93
C ASN A 133 -4.58 5.20 -10.54
N PHE A 134 -4.26 4.48 -9.47
CA PHE A 134 -4.55 4.92 -8.10
C PHE A 134 -3.29 5.43 -7.41
N SER A 135 -3.35 6.64 -6.85
CA SER A 135 -2.37 7.09 -5.85
C SER A 135 -2.43 6.21 -4.61
N ALA A 136 -1.43 6.28 -3.74
CA ALA A 136 -1.42 5.50 -2.51
C ALA A 136 -2.68 5.76 -1.65
N ILE A 137 -3.11 7.02 -1.53
CA ILE A 137 -4.31 7.42 -0.78
C ILE A 137 -5.59 6.86 -1.43
N GLU A 138 -5.71 6.94 -2.75
CA GLU A 138 -6.86 6.37 -3.48
C GLU A 138 -6.89 4.85 -3.36
N LEU A 139 -5.73 4.21 -3.42
CA LEU A 139 -5.61 2.76 -3.26
C LEU A 139 -6.08 2.29 -1.88
N GLU A 140 -5.69 2.99 -0.80
CA GLU A 140 -6.20 2.71 0.54
C GLU A 140 -7.72 2.80 0.62
N LYS A 141 -8.32 3.82 -0.02
CA LYS A 141 -9.78 3.98 -0.07
C LYS A 141 -10.47 2.87 -0.84
N VAL A 142 -9.94 2.49 -1.99
CA VAL A 142 -10.48 1.40 -2.82
C VAL A 142 -10.36 0.05 -2.12
N LEU A 143 -9.34 -0.12 -1.30
CA LEU A 143 -9.12 -1.33 -0.49
C LEU A 143 -9.85 -1.30 0.86
N ALA A 144 -10.53 -0.21 1.21
CA ALA A 144 -11.27 -0.13 2.46
C ALA A 144 -12.31 -1.27 2.58
N GLY A 145 -12.25 -2.00 3.69
CA GLY A 145 -13.11 -3.16 3.93
C GLY A 145 -12.67 -4.47 3.25
N LYS A 146 -11.58 -4.47 2.48
CA LYS A 146 -10.95 -5.67 1.94
C LYS A 146 -9.78 -6.11 2.84
N LYS A 147 -9.63 -7.42 2.98
CA LYS A 147 -8.48 -8.02 3.68
C LYS A 147 -7.53 -8.59 2.63
N ALA A 148 -6.74 -7.73 2.02
CA ALA A 148 -5.72 -8.11 1.04
C ALA A 148 -4.50 -7.21 1.19
N SER A 149 -3.32 -7.80 1.21
CA SER A 149 -2.04 -7.08 1.26
C SER A 149 -1.00 -7.79 0.40
N VAL A 150 -0.11 -7.00 -0.19
CA VAL A 150 1.03 -7.49 -0.98
C VAL A 150 2.23 -6.64 -0.63
N ASN A 151 3.36 -7.31 -0.38
CA ASN A 151 4.65 -6.67 -0.16
C ASN A 151 5.69 -7.35 -1.05
N TYR A 152 6.69 -6.61 -1.44
CA TYR A 152 7.80 -7.09 -2.24
C TYR A 152 9.13 -6.59 -1.68
N GLY A 153 10.21 -7.28 -2.02
CA GLY A 153 11.54 -6.88 -1.60
C GLY A 153 12.61 -7.56 -2.42
N ILE A 154 13.76 -6.91 -2.48
CA ILE A 154 14.97 -7.41 -3.12
C ILE A 154 15.98 -7.68 -2.01
N GLY A 155 16.39 -8.95 -1.88
CA GLY A 155 17.50 -9.35 -1.01
C GLY A 155 18.78 -9.52 -1.80
N ASP A 156 19.84 -10.03 -1.17
CA ASP A 156 21.13 -10.19 -1.83
C ASP A 156 21.08 -11.13 -3.04
N LYS A 157 20.42 -12.28 -2.90
CA LYS A 157 20.39 -13.36 -3.92
C LYS A 157 18.99 -13.74 -4.36
N THR A 158 17.97 -13.10 -3.83
CA THR A 158 16.58 -13.44 -4.12
C THR A 158 15.72 -12.19 -4.16
N GLU A 159 14.70 -12.24 -4.99
CA GLU A 159 13.58 -11.31 -4.99
C GLU A 159 12.37 -12.04 -4.43
N ALA A 160 11.57 -11.38 -3.64
CA ALA A 160 10.41 -11.98 -3.03
C ALA A 160 9.18 -11.08 -3.13
N VAL A 161 8.03 -11.72 -3.29
CA VAL A 161 6.72 -11.12 -3.10
C VAL A 161 5.97 -11.93 -2.05
N THR A 162 5.36 -11.26 -1.11
CA THR A 162 4.51 -11.89 -0.10
C THR A 162 3.13 -11.28 -0.13
N GLY A 163 2.12 -12.08 0.12
CA GLY A 163 0.75 -11.62 0.17
C GLY A 163 -0.05 -12.34 1.25
N SER A 164 -1.07 -11.67 1.75
CA SER A 164 -2.04 -12.23 2.67
C SER A 164 -3.43 -11.69 2.34
N CYS A 165 -4.43 -12.56 2.36
CA CYS A 165 -5.80 -12.15 2.13
C CYS A 165 -6.81 -13.07 2.82
N SER A 166 -8.06 -12.61 2.92
CA SER A 166 -9.19 -13.52 3.17
C SER A 166 -9.54 -14.29 1.90
N PRO A 167 -10.18 -15.48 2.00
CA PRO A 167 -10.59 -16.23 0.81
C PRO A 167 -11.43 -15.42 -0.19
N LYS A 168 -12.32 -14.56 0.29
CA LYS A 168 -13.17 -13.70 -0.57
C LYS A 168 -12.39 -12.60 -1.29
N ASP A 169 -11.22 -12.20 -0.74
CA ASP A 169 -10.40 -11.12 -1.27
C ASP A 169 -9.17 -11.65 -2.05
N PHE A 170 -9.16 -12.95 -2.37
CA PHE A 170 -8.04 -13.59 -3.08
C PHE A 170 -7.78 -12.94 -4.44
N GLU A 171 -8.83 -12.66 -5.21
CA GLU A 171 -8.71 -11.97 -6.49
C GLU A 171 -8.07 -10.59 -6.32
N THR A 172 -8.48 -9.83 -5.30
CA THR A 172 -7.88 -8.51 -4.99
C THR A 172 -6.37 -8.64 -4.70
N MET A 173 -5.96 -9.64 -3.93
CA MET A 173 -4.53 -9.89 -3.67
C MET A 173 -3.77 -10.21 -4.96
N MET A 174 -4.34 -11.01 -5.86
CA MET A 174 -3.71 -11.33 -7.14
C MET A 174 -3.64 -10.13 -8.08
N GLN A 175 -4.67 -9.28 -8.12
CA GLN A 175 -4.67 -8.02 -8.87
C GLN A 175 -3.59 -7.06 -8.34
N LEU A 176 -3.48 -6.90 -7.03
CA LEU A 176 -2.41 -6.11 -6.41
C LEU A 176 -1.03 -6.65 -6.77
N THR A 177 -0.84 -7.97 -6.69
CA THR A 177 0.42 -8.61 -7.08
C THR A 177 0.75 -8.30 -8.54
N TYR A 178 -0.19 -8.44 -9.44
CA TYR A 178 0.02 -8.15 -10.86
C TYR A 178 0.38 -6.68 -11.10
N LEU A 179 -0.37 -5.76 -10.50
CA LEU A 179 -0.12 -4.31 -10.64
C LEU A 179 1.22 -3.89 -10.05
N THR A 180 1.66 -4.51 -8.96
CA THR A 180 2.97 -4.24 -8.35
C THR A 180 4.12 -4.44 -9.35
N PHE A 181 4.02 -5.46 -10.20
CA PHE A 181 5.08 -5.75 -11.19
C PHE A 181 4.86 -5.11 -12.55
N THR A 182 3.65 -4.73 -12.90
CA THR A 182 3.33 -4.28 -14.27
C THR A 182 2.96 -2.81 -14.37
N ALA A 183 2.51 -2.21 -13.28
CA ALA A 183 2.00 -0.85 -13.26
C ALA A 183 2.35 -0.09 -11.97
N PRO A 184 3.62 -0.04 -11.53
CA PRO A 184 4.02 0.84 -10.45
C PRO A 184 3.77 2.30 -10.89
N ARG A 185 3.12 3.08 -10.04
CA ARG A 185 2.79 4.47 -10.36
C ARG A 185 3.90 5.40 -9.87
N ARG A 186 4.37 6.27 -10.76
CA ARG A 186 5.27 7.35 -10.39
C ARG A 186 4.46 8.54 -9.83
N ASP A 187 4.87 9.04 -8.67
CA ASP A 187 4.31 10.26 -8.07
C ASP A 187 5.45 11.16 -7.59
N ASP A 188 5.72 12.21 -8.36
CA ASP A 188 6.84 13.12 -8.08
C ASP A 188 6.63 13.92 -6.78
N ASN A 189 5.38 14.19 -6.39
CA ASN A 189 5.08 14.88 -5.13
C ASN A 189 5.33 13.96 -3.92
N ALA A 190 4.90 12.71 -3.99
CA ALA A 190 5.16 11.73 -2.95
C ALA A 190 6.67 11.46 -2.80
N PHE A 191 7.40 11.43 -3.92
CA PHE A 191 8.85 11.26 -3.92
C PHE A 191 9.58 12.45 -3.29
N CYS A 192 9.14 13.69 -3.56
CA CYS A 192 9.73 14.88 -2.93
C CYS A 192 9.60 14.88 -1.41
N LEU A 193 8.53 14.33 -0.86
CA LEU A 193 8.32 14.26 0.59
C LEU A 193 9.34 13.37 1.30
N LEU A 194 9.89 12.36 0.63
CA LEU A 194 10.95 11.51 1.17
C LEU A 194 12.27 12.25 1.41
N TYR A 195 12.57 13.27 0.61
CA TYR A 195 13.80 14.06 0.75
C TYR A 195 13.69 15.17 1.80
N THR A 196 12.48 15.45 2.28
CA THR A 196 12.21 16.58 3.19
C THR A 196 11.79 16.15 4.59
N SER A 197 11.67 14.83 4.83
CA SER A 197 11.31 14.22 6.13
C SER A 197 12.59 13.66 6.87
#